data_5f31771a0404ecafe4056933ce1b7d3e
#
_entry.id   5f31771a0404ecafe4056933ce1b7d3e
#
_cell.length_a   1.000
_cell.length_b   1.000
_cell.length_c   1.000
_cell.angle_alpha   90.00
_cell.angle_beta   90.00
_cell.angle_gamma   90.00
#
_symmetry.space_group_name_H-M   'P 1'
#
loop_
_entity.id
_entity.type
_entity.pdbx_description
1 polymer ?
#
loop_
_entity_poly.entity_id
_entity_poly.type
_entity_poly.pdbx_seq_one_letter_code
_entity_poly.pdbx_strand_id
1 'polypeptide(L)'
;RDLRMSRGLGDVYKRQVEYRISPMEVTELSICKNDIFRKKEEIPLPSSYPNIYQILWSNVSLRDVEFKPQEEKLAVQGDIQVFVLYEAEGEERSIRSYETTIPLNGTLECQGCREELLPDIRYSLVRQEHGQPELTIQPDLDGEERILGLECALELNIRLYEEEQIDILRDIYGVTKEVIPDTRDASLRQLLARITGKTKVTDHRKTDIGSPVLQVLHSEGIVTIDHQETTEEGIRLQGSIDLTVLCITENDETPYVSTREQIPYEYTLNVQGVTGTDQAEVHSELEQLQVNLLEGEELDVKAVLSFSTTVMKNIPLEAIEGVEEREIDSNVLAGLPSAVIYIAAPGDDLWSIGRKYHMPVKTVRELNALESDELRPGQKVLLVKGLA
;
A
#
# COMPACT_ATOMS: atom_id res chain seq x y z
N ARG A 1 5.55 -16.06 -13.75
CA ARG A 1 5.81 -16.85 -14.99
C ARG A 1 5.79 -15.87 -16.15
N ASP A 2 6.91 -15.74 -16.82
CA ASP A 2 7.13 -14.79 -17.91
C ASP A 2 6.08 -14.95 -19.02
N LEU A 3 5.19 -13.97 -19.16
CA LEU A 3 4.38 -13.72 -20.35
C LEU A 3 5.20 -13.04 -21.47
N ARG A 4 6.51 -12.93 -21.26
CA ARG A 4 7.44 -12.39 -22.26
C ARG A 4 7.62 -13.42 -23.39
N MET A 5 7.26 -13.02 -24.59
CA MET A 5 7.62 -13.80 -25.77
C MET A 5 9.13 -14.07 -25.75
N SER A 6 9.50 -15.34 -25.69
CA SER A 6 10.89 -15.77 -25.80
C SER A 6 11.49 -15.21 -27.10
N ARG A 7 12.66 -14.58 -27.00
CA ARG A 7 13.48 -14.09 -28.13
C ARG A 7 13.95 -15.19 -29.09
N GLY A 8 13.22 -16.30 -29.21
CA GLY A 8 13.61 -17.50 -29.95
C GLY A 8 12.74 -17.91 -31.13
N LEU A 9 11.73 -17.11 -31.52
CA LEU A 9 11.06 -17.35 -32.81
C LEU A 9 11.95 -16.84 -33.93
N GLY A 10 12.72 -17.75 -34.50
CA GLY A 10 13.69 -17.48 -35.55
C GLY A 10 13.06 -16.84 -36.80
N ASP A 11 13.87 -16.12 -37.56
CA ASP A 11 13.50 -15.32 -38.76
C ASP A 11 12.66 -16.04 -39.83
N VAL A 12 12.56 -17.36 -39.80
CA VAL A 12 11.79 -18.18 -40.76
C VAL A 12 10.27 -18.10 -40.44
N TYR A 13 9.85 -17.91 -39.18
CA TYR A 13 8.45 -17.76 -38.80
C TYR A 13 7.90 -16.34 -38.99
N LYS A 14 8.75 -15.33 -39.10
CA LYS A 14 8.34 -13.91 -39.20
C LYS A 14 7.50 -13.57 -40.43
N ARG A 15 7.45 -14.42 -41.46
CA ARG A 15 6.67 -14.18 -42.69
C ARG A 15 5.34 -14.91 -42.78
N GLN A 16 5.04 -15.79 -41.82
CA GLN A 16 3.85 -16.64 -41.88
C GLN A 16 2.80 -16.32 -40.83
N VAL A 17 3.15 -15.48 -39.83
CA VAL A 17 2.27 -15.14 -38.73
C VAL A 17 2.29 -13.65 -38.48
N GLU A 18 1.14 -13.05 -38.43
CA GLU A 18 0.93 -11.67 -37.99
C GLU A 18 0.50 -11.66 -36.53
N TYR A 19 1.01 -10.72 -35.75
CA TYR A 19 0.65 -10.58 -34.34
C TYR A 19 0.46 -9.11 -33.98
N ARG A 20 -0.47 -8.86 -33.04
CA ARG A 20 -0.77 -7.53 -32.52
C ARG A 20 -0.37 -7.49 -31.05
N ILE A 21 0.54 -6.60 -30.72
CA ILE A 21 0.93 -6.32 -29.34
C ILE A 21 0.40 -4.96 -28.89
N SER A 22 0.16 -4.84 -27.61
CA SER A 22 -0.23 -3.58 -26.98
C SER A 22 0.64 -3.35 -25.76
N PRO A 23 1.33 -2.20 -25.64
CA PRO A 23 2.04 -1.85 -24.45
C PRO A 23 1.05 -1.61 -23.31
N MET A 24 1.35 -2.12 -22.12
CA MET A 24 0.60 -1.89 -20.90
C MET A 24 1.53 -1.57 -19.75
N GLU A 25 1.15 -0.58 -18.96
CA GLU A 25 1.79 -0.31 -17.68
C GLU A 25 1.25 -1.26 -16.64
N VAL A 26 2.14 -1.91 -15.92
CA VAL A 26 1.82 -2.87 -14.85
C VAL A 26 2.65 -2.56 -13.62
N THR A 27 2.14 -2.95 -12.47
CA THR A 27 2.85 -2.83 -11.21
C THR A 27 3.17 -4.23 -10.70
N GLU A 28 4.46 -4.53 -10.62
CA GLU A 28 4.96 -5.82 -10.13
C GLU A 28 5.43 -5.69 -8.68
N LEU A 29 5.15 -6.72 -7.88
CA LEU A 29 5.69 -6.85 -6.53
C LEU A 29 7.14 -7.33 -6.64
N SER A 30 8.09 -6.40 -6.53
CA SER A 30 9.52 -6.67 -6.67
C SER A 30 10.09 -7.32 -5.42
N ILE A 31 9.73 -6.82 -4.23
CA ILE A 31 10.19 -7.34 -2.95
C ILE A 31 9.00 -7.54 -2.01
N CYS A 32 8.95 -8.74 -1.38
CA CYS A 32 7.99 -9.06 -0.33
C CYS A 32 8.70 -9.83 0.78
N LYS A 33 8.84 -9.21 1.97
CA LYS A 33 9.44 -9.87 3.13
C LYS A 33 8.90 -9.30 4.44
N ASN A 34 9.01 -10.10 5.50
CA ASN A 34 8.85 -9.64 6.87
C ASN A 34 10.22 -9.44 7.50
N ASP A 35 10.36 -8.41 8.33
CA ASP A 35 11.60 -8.11 9.01
C ASP A 35 11.31 -7.48 10.38
N ILE A 36 12.34 -7.34 11.24
CA ILE A 36 12.22 -6.71 12.55
C ILE A 36 13.29 -5.63 12.66
N PHE A 37 12.83 -4.38 12.79
CA PHE A 37 13.71 -3.27 13.13
C PHE A 37 13.82 -3.12 14.65
N ARG A 38 15.02 -3.09 15.19
CA ARG A 38 15.27 -2.92 16.63
C ARG A 38 15.99 -1.62 16.91
N LYS A 39 15.55 -0.92 17.95
CA LYS A 39 16.13 0.32 18.42
C LYS A 39 16.37 0.22 19.93
N LYS A 40 17.60 0.57 20.35
CA LYS A 40 17.98 0.74 21.74
C LYS A 40 18.46 2.14 21.94
N GLU A 41 18.00 2.79 23.00
CA GLU A 41 18.40 4.13 23.38
C GLU A 41 18.50 4.26 24.89
N GLU A 42 19.42 5.10 25.33
CA GLU A 42 19.57 5.53 26.72
C GLU A 42 19.07 6.96 26.84
N ILE A 43 18.07 7.17 27.68
CA ILE A 43 17.39 8.45 27.87
C ILE A 43 17.74 8.97 29.27
N PRO A 44 18.70 9.90 29.38
CA PRO A 44 19.05 10.49 30.69
C PRO A 44 17.94 11.44 31.14
N LEU A 45 17.54 11.34 32.41
CA LEU A 45 16.66 12.31 33.03
C LEU A 45 17.36 13.66 33.18
N PRO A 46 16.69 14.78 32.86
CA PRO A 46 17.22 16.11 33.15
C PRO A 46 17.53 16.27 34.64
N SER A 47 18.52 17.08 34.97
CA SER A 47 18.99 17.29 36.34
C SER A 47 17.92 17.86 37.30
N SER A 48 16.85 18.44 36.77
CA SER A 48 15.72 18.94 37.55
C SER A 48 14.77 17.85 38.05
N TYR A 49 14.91 16.61 37.54
CA TYR A 49 14.11 15.47 37.96
C TYR A 49 14.85 14.63 39.00
N PRO A 50 14.17 14.11 40.04
CA PRO A 50 14.78 13.21 41.02
C PRO A 50 15.07 11.84 40.38
N ASN A 51 15.97 11.09 41.03
CA ASN A 51 16.31 9.73 40.65
C ASN A 51 15.08 8.82 40.67
N ILE A 52 15.12 7.76 39.89
CA ILE A 52 14.02 6.79 39.75
C ILE A 52 14.19 5.67 40.78
N TYR A 53 13.21 5.46 41.62
CA TYR A 53 13.13 4.28 42.47
C TYR A 53 12.50 3.10 41.72
N GLN A 54 11.30 3.34 41.15
CA GLN A 54 10.61 2.34 40.32
C GLN A 54 9.68 3.00 39.29
N ILE A 55 9.51 2.35 38.14
CA ILE A 55 8.51 2.74 37.14
C ILE A 55 7.17 2.18 37.55
N LEU A 56 6.15 3.05 37.67
CA LEU A 56 4.79 2.68 37.99
C LEU A 56 3.94 2.43 36.75
N TRP A 57 4.19 3.24 35.71
CA TRP A 57 3.51 3.13 34.42
C TRP A 57 4.37 3.74 33.32
N SER A 58 4.28 3.18 32.13
CA SER A 58 5.01 3.69 30.97
C SER A 58 4.18 3.55 29.70
N ASN A 59 4.42 4.45 28.75
CA ASN A 59 3.92 4.37 27.40
C ASN A 59 5.03 4.71 26.42
N VAL A 60 5.09 3.91 25.34
CA VAL A 60 5.97 4.16 24.20
C VAL A 60 5.12 4.12 22.96
N SER A 61 5.12 5.19 22.18
CA SER A 61 4.39 5.30 20.93
C SER A 61 5.29 5.83 19.81
N LEU A 62 4.90 5.55 18.58
CA LEU A 62 5.62 5.99 17.38
C LEU A 62 4.84 7.11 16.70
N ARG A 63 5.56 8.06 16.12
CA ARG A 63 5.00 9.17 15.34
C ARG A 63 5.78 9.36 14.06
N ASP A 64 5.07 9.78 13.01
CA ASP A 64 5.66 10.20 11.73
C ASP A 64 6.66 9.18 11.16
N VAL A 65 6.30 7.88 11.24
CA VAL A 65 7.18 6.81 10.75
C VAL A 65 7.16 6.76 9.24
N GLU A 66 8.31 7.00 8.65
CA GLU A 66 8.53 6.94 7.21
C GLU A 66 9.57 5.89 6.83
N PHE A 67 9.32 5.22 5.70
CA PHE A 67 10.23 4.26 5.10
C PHE A 67 10.67 4.74 3.73
N LYS A 68 11.99 4.82 3.50
CA LYS A 68 12.55 5.28 2.22
C LYS A 68 13.44 4.20 1.64
N PRO A 69 13.06 3.64 0.46
CA PRO A 69 13.92 2.74 -0.29
C PRO A 69 15.23 3.43 -0.68
N GLN A 70 16.34 2.70 -0.54
CA GLN A 70 17.68 3.09 -0.95
C GLN A 70 18.36 1.88 -1.60
N GLU A 71 19.54 2.09 -2.19
CA GLU A 71 20.31 0.98 -2.78
C GLU A 71 20.66 -0.07 -1.71
N GLU A 72 20.16 -1.30 -1.89
CA GLU A 72 20.33 -2.45 -1.00
C GLU A 72 19.86 -2.24 0.46
N LYS A 73 19.08 -1.19 0.75
CA LYS A 73 18.68 -0.81 2.11
C LYS A 73 17.29 -0.19 2.13
N LEU A 74 16.68 -0.24 3.31
CA LEU A 74 15.47 0.49 3.64
C LEU A 74 15.77 1.42 4.82
N ALA A 75 15.72 2.73 4.61
CA ALA A 75 15.85 3.70 5.68
C ALA A 75 14.54 3.82 6.46
N VAL A 76 14.64 3.88 7.79
CA VAL A 76 13.53 4.09 8.72
C VAL A 76 13.77 5.41 9.42
N GLN A 77 12.76 6.28 9.44
CA GLN A 77 12.78 7.58 10.10
C GLN A 77 11.46 7.80 10.84
N GLY A 78 11.47 8.58 11.90
CA GLY A 78 10.30 8.92 12.69
C GLY A 78 10.67 9.38 14.08
N ASP A 79 9.70 9.39 14.98
CA ASP A 79 9.86 9.77 16.38
C ASP A 79 9.30 8.69 17.31
N ILE A 80 9.99 8.47 18.42
CA ILE A 80 9.53 7.64 19.53
C ILE A 80 9.15 8.58 20.68
N GLN A 81 7.88 8.59 21.05
CA GLN A 81 7.40 9.28 22.25
C GLN A 81 7.46 8.33 23.44
N VAL A 82 8.09 8.76 24.51
CA VAL A 82 8.22 8.00 25.75
C VAL A 82 7.61 8.81 26.89
N PHE A 83 6.64 8.21 27.56
CA PHE A 83 6.07 8.72 28.79
C PHE A 83 6.31 7.72 29.91
N VAL A 84 6.71 8.21 31.08
CA VAL A 84 6.89 7.39 32.28
C VAL A 84 6.33 8.09 33.49
N LEU A 85 5.56 7.33 34.29
CA LEU A 85 5.15 7.68 35.65
C LEU A 85 6.00 6.84 36.59
N TYR A 86 6.73 7.46 37.48
CA TYR A 86 7.65 6.78 38.36
C TYR A 86 7.62 7.30 39.81
N GLU A 87 7.99 6.45 40.72
CA GLU A 87 8.26 6.79 42.09
C GLU A 87 9.71 7.27 42.19
N ALA A 88 9.90 8.47 42.77
CA ALA A 88 11.20 9.06 42.94
C ALA A 88 11.95 8.44 44.12
N GLU A 89 13.27 8.36 44.06
CA GLU A 89 14.11 7.98 45.17
C GLU A 89 14.07 9.06 46.25
N GLY A 90 14.00 8.65 47.50
CA GLY A 90 13.99 9.54 48.68
C GLY A 90 13.00 9.10 49.78
N GLU A 91 13.00 9.82 50.91
CA GLU A 91 12.18 9.46 52.06
C GLU A 91 10.67 9.63 51.80
N GLU A 92 10.29 10.64 50.99
CA GLU A 92 8.89 10.94 50.67
C GLU A 92 8.33 10.14 49.50
N ARG A 93 9.19 9.49 48.74
CA ARG A 93 8.83 8.69 47.52
C ARG A 93 7.77 9.37 46.65
N SER A 94 8.04 10.62 46.28
CA SER A 94 7.08 11.40 45.49
C SER A 94 6.90 10.82 44.09
N ILE A 95 5.66 10.79 43.61
CA ILE A 95 5.37 10.33 42.22
C ILE A 95 5.62 11.47 41.25
N ARG A 96 6.32 11.17 40.16
CA ARG A 96 6.69 12.11 39.11
C ARG A 96 6.35 11.51 37.73
N SER A 97 6.09 12.38 36.77
CA SER A 97 5.97 12.00 35.36
C SER A 97 7.07 12.68 34.54
N TYR A 98 7.56 11.96 33.55
CA TYR A 98 8.51 12.48 32.57
C TYR A 98 8.08 12.05 31.17
N GLU A 99 8.11 12.99 30.24
CA GLU A 99 7.78 12.77 28.84
C GLU A 99 8.89 13.32 27.96
N THR A 100 9.25 12.58 26.92
CA THR A 100 10.26 12.98 25.96
C THR A 100 10.01 12.35 24.61
N THR A 101 10.60 12.97 23.59
CA THR A 101 10.60 12.45 22.21
C THR A 101 12.02 12.24 21.75
N ILE A 102 12.31 11.05 21.22
CA ILE A 102 13.61 10.69 20.67
C ILE A 102 13.49 10.27 19.22
N PRO A 103 14.51 10.54 18.37
CA PRO A 103 14.43 10.20 16.95
C PRO A 103 14.52 8.69 16.71
N LEU A 104 13.62 8.18 15.88
CA LEU A 104 13.66 6.84 15.32
C LEU A 104 14.41 6.89 14.00
N ASN A 105 15.73 6.61 14.02
CA ASN A 105 16.55 6.60 12.81
C ASN A 105 17.28 5.27 12.69
N GLY A 106 17.32 4.74 11.45
CA GLY A 106 18.10 3.54 11.17
C GLY A 106 17.93 3.05 9.74
N THR A 107 18.58 1.94 9.46
CA THR A 107 18.52 1.27 8.16
C THR A 107 18.40 -0.23 8.34
N LEU A 108 17.63 -0.87 7.45
CA LEU A 108 17.53 -2.32 7.32
C LEU A 108 18.19 -2.76 6.02
N GLU A 109 18.87 -3.89 6.03
CA GLU A 109 19.32 -4.53 4.80
C GLU A 109 18.12 -5.02 3.99
N CYS A 110 18.09 -4.65 2.72
CA CYS A 110 17.01 -5.00 1.82
C CYS A 110 17.58 -5.31 0.44
N GLN A 111 17.97 -6.56 0.26
CA GLN A 111 18.60 -7.02 -0.99
C GLN A 111 17.70 -6.77 -2.19
N GLY A 112 18.24 -6.15 -3.24
CA GLY A 112 17.53 -5.78 -4.46
C GLY A 112 16.67 -4.51 -4.30
N CYS A 113 16.72 -3.83 -3.14
CA CYS A 113 16.06 -2.56 -2.95
C CYS A 113 16.75 -1.48 -3.79
N ARG A 114 15.95 -0.59 -4.38
CA ARG A 114 16.36 0.55 -5.21
C ARG A 114 15.48 1.76 -4.88
N GLU A 115 15.99 2.96 -5.14
CA GLU A 115 15.29 4.21 -4.80
C GLU A 115 13.96 4.41 -5.57
N GLU A 116 13.87 3.81 -6.76
CA GLU A 116 12.68 3.92 -7.63
C GLU A 116 11.52 3.04 -7.18
N LEU A 117 11.76 2.07 -6.27
CA LEU A 117 10.71 1.19 -5.80
C LEU A 117 9.68 1.93 -4.94
N LEU A 118 8.42 1.60 -5.14
CA LEU A 118 7.30 2.18 -4.42
C LEU A 118 7.04 1.40 -3.13
N PRO A 119 7.28 1.99 -1.95
CA PRO A 119 7.08 1.29 -0.68
C PRO A 119 5.60 1.24 -0.28
N ASP A 120 5.16 0.04 0.14
CA ASP A 120 3.95 -0.23 0.88
C ASP A 120 4.35 -1.07 2.09
N ILE A 121 4.63 -0.40 3.21
CA ILE A 121 5.22 -1.02 4.38
C ILE A 121 4.29 -0.84 5.56
N ARG A 122 3.88 -1.97 6.12
CA ARG A 122 3.13 -2.00 7.38
C ARG A 122 4.08 -2.24 8.52
N TYR A 123 3.84 -1.56 9.61
CA TYR A 123 4.60 -1.76 10.83
C TYR A 123 3.70 -1.86 12.05
N SER A 124 4.19 -2.59 13.05
CA SER A 124 3.61 -2.63 14.37
C SER A 124 4.69 -2.64 15.42
N LEU A 125 4.47 -1.89 16.49
CA LEU A 125 5.36 -1.93 17.66
C LEU A 125 5.16 -3.26 18.38
N VAL A 126 6.24 -4.03 18.56
CA VAL A 126 6.19 -5.27 19.34
C VAL A 126 5.95 -4.92 20.78
N ARG A 127 4.85 -5.44 21.32
CA ARG A 127 4.46 -5.28 22.72
C ARG A 127 4.79 -6.57 23.46
N GLN A 128 5.45 -6.45 24.61
CA GLN A 128 5.71 -7.59 25.49
C GLN A 128 4.43 -8.05 26.21
N GLU A 129 4.50 -9.08 27.04
CA GLU A 129 3.36 -9.67 27.76
C GLU A 129 2.52 -8.64 28.56
N HIS A 130 3.12 -7.49 28.92
CA HIS A 130 2.45 -6.38 29.60
C HIS A 130 2.02 -5.24 28.68
N GLY A 131 2.12 -5.42 27.36
CA GLY A 131 1.55 -4.49 26.38
C GLY A 131 2.39 -3.29 26.00
N GLN A 132 3.61 -3.12 26.53
CA GLN A 132 4.50 -2.00 26.22
C GLN A 132 5.92 -2.47 25.85
N PRO A 133 6.71 -1.70 25.08
CA PRO A 133 8.15 -1.88 24.95
C PRO A 133 8.84 -1.86 26.30
N GLU A 134 10.00 -2.51 26.38
CA GLU A 134 10.75 -2.59 27.62
C GLU A 134 11.43 -1.27 27.94
N LEU A 135 11.11 -0.72 29.12
CA LEU A 135 11.81 0.39 29.77
C LEU A 135 12.50 -0.13 31.03
N THR A 136 13.82 0.01 31.09
CA THR A 136 14.63 -0.38 32.24
C THR A 136 15.22 0.83 32.91
N ILE A 137 15.43 0.74 34.23
CA ILE A 137 16.14 1.77 34.98
C ILE A 137 17.62 1.39 35.00
N GLN A 138 18.48 2.36 34.68
CA GLN A 138 19.92 2.17 34.62
C GLN A 138 20.63 3.28 35.38
N PRO A 139 21.78 2.97 36.04
CA PRO A 139 22.57 3.96 36.71
C PRO A 139 23.33 4.84 35.68
N ASP A 140 23.53 6.08 36.02
CA ASP A 140 24.42 6.98 35.31
C ASP A 140 25.90 6.75 35.71
N LEU A 141 26.82 7.64 35.27
CA LEU A 141 28.25 7.55 35.56
C LEU A 141 28.60 7.72 37.05
N ASP A 142 27.73 8.36 37.81
CA ASP A 142 27.89 8.59 39.24
C ASP A 142 27.21 7.48 40.08
N GLY A 143 26.54 6.53 39.41
CA GLY A 143 25.84 5.40 40.01
C GLY A 143 24.40 5.72 40.47
N GLU A 144 23.86 6.85 40.03
CA GLU A 144 22.50 7.28 40.33
C GLU A 144 21.51 6.71 39.30
N GLU A 145 20.36 6.18 39.72
CA GLU A 145 19.32 5.60 38.86
C GLU A 145 18.56 6.71 38.12
N ARG A 146 19.17 7.21 37.02
CA ARG A 146 18.71 8.36 36.24
C ARG A 146 18.59 8.14 34.74
N ILE A 147 18.89 6.95 34.28
CA ILE A 147 18.82 6.63 32.86
C ILE A 147 17.66 5.68 32.62
N LEU A 148 16.80 6.01 31.63
CA LEU A 148 15.79 5.09 31.10
C LEU A 148 16.39 4.39 29.89
N GLY A 149 16.67 3.09 30.01
CA GLY A 149 17.05 2.24 28.89
C GLY A 149 15.80 1.79 28.12
N LEU A 150 15.65 2.23 26.89
CA LEU A 150 14.57 1.83 26.00
C LEU A 150 15.05 0.74 25.04
N GLU A 151 14.31 -0.35 24.98
CA GLU A 151 14.42 -1.34 23.90
C GLU A 151 13.08 -1.51 23.21
N CYS A 152 13.00 -1.12 21.95
CA CYS A 152 11.82 -1.31 21.13
C CYS A 152 12.12 -2.09 19.85
N ALA A 153 11.15 -2.83 19.37
CA ALA A 153 11.20 -3.57 18.13
C ALA A 153 9.95 -3.29 17.31
N LEU A 154 10.13 -3.06 16.00
CA LEU A 154 9.05 -2.91 15.02
C LEU A 154 9.02 -4.15 14.13
N GLU A 155 7.90 -4.82 14.10
CA GLU A 155 7.63 -5.81 13.06
C GLU A 155 7.22 -5.09 11.79
N LEU A 156 7.87 -5.44 10.69
CA LEU A 156 7.67 -4.84 9.39
C LEU A 156 7.19 -5.88 8.39
N ASN A 157 6.10 -5.58 7.70
CA ASN A 157 5.70 -6.27 6.48
C ASN A 157 6.06 -5.36 5.29
N ILE A 158 7.11 -5.72 4.59
CA ILE A 158 7.73 -4.90 3.55
C ILE A 158 7.27 -5.41 2.19
N ARG A 159 6.61 -4.54 1.43
CA ARG A 159 6.27 -4.74 0.03
C ARG A 159 6.79 -3.56 -0.76
N LEU A 160 7.63 -3.84 -1.76
CA LEU A 160 8.14 -2.82 -2.65
C LEU A 160 7.72 -3.18 -4.07
N TYR A 161 7.09 -2.22 -4.73
CA TYR A 161 6.53 -2.38 -6.07
C TYR A 161 7.38 -1.65 -7.10
N GLU A 162 7.38 -2.17 -8.32
CA GLU A 162 8.01 -1.58 -9.50
C GLU A 162 6.96 -1.38 -10.59
N GLU A 163 6.98 -0.22 -11.24
CA GLU A 163 6.16 0.03 -12.42
C GLU A 163 6.96 -0.34 -13.67
N GLU A 164 6.42 -1.24 -14.46
CA GLU A 164 7.01 -1.69 -15.73
C GLU A 164 6.03 -1.49 -16.87
N GLN A 165 6.59 -1.23 -18.06
CA GLN A 165 5.85 -1.32 -19.31
C GLN A 165 6.13 -2.66 -19.96
N ILE A 166 5.09 -3.47 -20.14
CA ILE A 166 5.16 -4.77 -20.78
C ILE A 166 4.38 -4.78 -22.08
N ASP A 167 4.87 -5.53 -23.04
CA ASP A 167 4.17 -5.76 -24.32
C ASP A 167 3.31 -7.02 -24.22
N ILE A 168 2.00 -6.86 -24.38
CA ILE A 168 1.03 -7.96 -24.31
C ILE A 168 0.59 -8.34 -25.70
N LEU A 169 0.70 -9.63 -26.03
CA LEU A 169 0.14 -10.21 -27.24
C LEU A 169 -1.40 -10.19 -27.15
N ARG A 170 -2.04 -9.36 -27.99
CA ARG A 170 -3.49 -9.18 -27.99
C ARG A 170 -4.20 -10.08 -28.97
N ASP A 171 -3.57 -10.34 -30.12
CA ASP A 171 -4.15 -11.16 -31.15
C ASP A 171 -3.04 -11.70 -32.08
N ILE A 172 -3.33 -12.82 -32.75
CA ILE A 172 -2.41 -13.49 -33.66
C ILE A 172 -3.20 -14.20 -34.76
N TYR A 173 -2.73 -14.15 -35.99
CA TYR A 173 -3.27 -14.96 -37.06
C TYR A 173 -2.17 -15.42 -38.04
N GLY A 174 -2.45 -16.52 -38.72
CA GLY A 174 -1.53 -17.05 -39.74
C GLY A 174 -1.90 -16.61 -41.15
N VAL A 175 -0.91 -16.42 -41.97
CA VAL A 175 -1.05 -16.06 -43.40
C VAL A 175 -1.14 -17.33 -44.27
N THR A 176 -0.33 -18.34 -43.98
CA THR A 176 -0.26 -19.59 -44.74
C THR A 176 -0.94 -20.77 -44.06
N LYS A 177 -1.12 -20.69 -42.74
CA LYS A 177 -1.82 -21.65 -41.92
C LYS A 177 -2.84 -20.93 -41.10
N GLU A 178 -3.87 -21.64 -40.69
CA GLU A 178 -4.78 -21.15 -39.65
C GLU A 178 -4.08 -21.25 -38.30
N VAL A 179 -4.03 -20.15 -37.59
CA VAL A 179 -3.45 -20.06 -36.23
C VAL A 179 -4.59 -19.72 -35.28
N ILE A 180 -4.88 -20.65 -34.39
CA ILE A 180 -5.91 -20.53 -33.35
C ILE A 180 -5.23 -20.26 -32.03
N PRO A 181 -5.43 -19.07 -31.43
CA PRO A 181 -4.88 -18.78 -30.12
C PRO A 181 -5.57 -19.61 -29.02
N ASP A 182 -4.78 -20.20 -28.14
CA ASP A 182 -5.26 -20.77 -26.89
C ASP A 182 -5.21 -19.66 -25.85
N THR A 183 -6.39 -19.23 -25.37
CA THR A 183 -6.52 -18.08 -24.49
C THR A 183 -6.94 -18.51 -23.09
N ARG A 184 -6.42 -17.78 -22.10
CA ARG A 184 -6.78 -17.95 -20.71
C ARG A 184 -7.07 -16.61 -20.07
N ASP A 185 -8.10 -16.60 -19.22
CA ASP A 185 -8.41 -15.45 -18.36
C ASP A 185 -7.24 -15.19 -17.41
N ALA A 186 -6.72 -13.99 -17.46
CA ALA A 186 -5.66 -13.48 -16.61
C ALA A 186 -6.02 -12.09 -16.10
N SER A 187 -5.33 -11.63 -15.08
CA SER A 187 -5.43 -10.26 -14.60
C SER A 187 -4.04 -9.69 -14.34
N LEU A 188 -3.88 -8.43 -14.69
CA LEU A 188 -2.71 -7.64 -14.38
C LEU A 188 -3.06 -6.62 -13.31
N ARG A 189 -2.06 -6.23 -12.52
CA ARG A 189 -2.20 -5.18 -11.52
C ARG A 189 -1.53 -3.92 -12.04
N GLN A 190 -2.20 -2.80 -11.80
CA GLN A 190 -1.68 -1.48 -12.07
C GLN A 190 -1.91 -0.59 -10.86
N LEU A 191 -0.92 0.20 -10.49
CA LEU A 191 -1.09 1.21 -9.47
C LEU A 191 -2.10 2.25 -9.95
N LEU A 192 -3.24 2.36 -9.26
CA LEU A 192 -4.25 3.38 -9.55
C LEU A 192 -3.93 4.68 -8.83
N ALA A 193 -3.62 4.58 -7.53
CA ALA A 193 -3.36 5.74 -6.70
C ALA A 193 -2.60 5.39 -5.42
N ARG A 194 -1.83 6.36 -4.91
CA ARG A 194 -1.31 6.40 -3.54
C ARG A 194 -1.82 7.69 -2.91
N ILE A 195 -2.60 7.56 -1.86
CA ILE A 195 -3.33 8.68 -1.28
C ILE A 195 -3.17 8.66 0.23
N THR A 196 -3.03 9.85 0.80
CA THR A 196 -3.13 10.07 2.24
C THR A 196 -4.26 11.06 2.49
N GLY A 197 -5.13 10.73 3.44
CA GLY A 197 -6.23 11.59 3.88
C GLY A 197 -6.24 11.70 5.38
N LYS A 198 -6.75 12.83 5.89
CA LYS A 198 -6.80 13.11 7.32
C LYS A 198 -8.21 13.49 7.74
N THR A 199 -8.59 13.07 8.94
CA THR A 199 -9.86 13.47 9.55
C THR A 199 -9.67 13.87 11.00
N LYS A 200 -10.56 14.74 11.48
CA LYS A 200 -10.62 15.14 12.88
C LYS A 200 -11.80 14.43 13.56
N VAL A 201 -11.52 13.82 14.68
CA VAL A 201 -12.52 13.19 15.55
C VAL A 201 -12.60 13.99 16.84
N THR A 202 -13.80 14.37 17.21
CA THR A 202 -14.05 15.04 18.50
C THR A 202 -15.18 14.31 19.20
N ASP A 203 -14.97 14.00 20.47
CA ASP A 203 -15.97 13.32 21.29
C ASP A 203 -15.90 13.79 22.74
N HIS A 204 -17.01 13.65 23.46
CA HIS A 204 -17.14 13.96 24.88
C HIS A 204 -17.54 12.71 25.65
N ARG A 205 -16.75 12.34 26.65
CA ARG A 205 -16.98 11.13 27.46
C ARG A 205 -17.05 11.45 28.93
N LYS A 206 -18.08 10.95 29.59
CA LYS A 206 -18.11 10.96 31.06
C LYS A 206 -17.19 9.90 31.61
N THR A 207 -16.38 10.27 32.58
CA THR A 207 -15.53 9.31 33.28
C THR A 207 -16.35 8.56 34.32
N ASP A 208 -16.31 7.24 34.32
CA ASP A 208 -16.89 6.38 35.38
C ASP A 208 -15.76 5.81 36.22
N ILE A 209 -14.99 6.73 36.84
CA ILE A 209 -13.82 6.37 37.67
C ILE A 209 -14.21 6.16 39.15
N GLY A 210 -15.44 6.55 39.51
CA GLY A 210 -15.95 6.41 40.90
C GLY A 210 -15.33 7.38 41.90
N SER A 211 -14.49 8.32 41.45
CA SER A 211 -13.90 9.39 42.26
C SER A 211 -13.65 10.61 41.36
N PRO A 212 -13.81 11.84 41.86
CA PRO A 212 -13.57 13.06 41.09
C PRO A 212 -12.16 13.07 40.47
N VAL A 213 -12.09 13.38 39.19
CA VAL A 213 -10.84 13.52 38.46
C VAL A 213 -10.31 14.95 38.61
N LEU A 214 -9.08 15.08 39.09
CA LEU A 214 -8.40 16.37 39.25
C LEU A 214 -7.64 16.80 37.99
N GLN A 215 -7.01 15.83 37.32
CA GLN A 215 -6.16 16.11 36.17
C GLN A 215 -5.98 14.87 35.26
N VAL A 216 -5.91 15.08 33.97
CA VAL A 216 -5.39 14.10 32.99
C VAL A 216 -3.89 14.22 32.99
N LEU A 217 -3.18 13.12 33.28
CA LEU A 217 -1.72 13.05 33.23
C LEU A 217 -1.19 12.67 31.85
N HIS A 218 -1.82 11.66 31.26
CA HIS A 218 -1.41 11.12 29.96
C HIS A 218 -2.60 10.50 29.25
N SER A 219 -2.51 10.48 27.93
CA SER A 219 -3.48 9.79 27.08
C SER A 219 -2.78 9.10 25.93
N GLU A 220 -3.22 7.90 25.62
CA GLU A 220 -2.79 7.14 24.43
C GLU A 220 -4.00 6.65 23.65
N GLY A 221 -3.84 6.47 22.35
CA GLY A 221 -4.90 5.97 21.49
C GLY A 221 -4.34 5.01 20.44
N ILE A 222 -5.09 3.96 20.17
CA ILE A 222 -4.82 3.01 19.08
C ILE A 222 -5.97 3.09 18.09
N VAL A 223 -5.68 3.35 16.83
CA VAL A 223 -6.69 3.42 15.76
C VAL A 223 -6.89 2.05 15.18
N THR A 224 -8.13 1.58 15.18
CA THR A 224 -8.53 0.30 14.59
C THR A 224 -9.51 0.55 13.44
N ILE A 225 -9.30 -0.13 12.32
CA ILE A 225 -10.24 -0.16 11.19
C ILE A 225 -11.05 -1.44 11.32
N ASP A 226 -12.35 -1.31 11.63
CA ASP A 226 -13.25 -2.46 11.81
C ASP A 226 -13.89 -2.89 10.48
N HIS A 227 -14.18 -1.91 9.62
CA HIS A 227 -14.79 -2.16 8.31
C HIS A 227 -14.22 -1.24 7.24
N GLN A 228 -13.94 -1.83 6.09
CA GLN A 228 -13.47 -1.14 4.89
C GLN A 228 -14.32 -1.56 3.70
N GLU A 229 -14.85 -0.59 2.97
CA GLU A 229 -15.64 -0.81 1.77
C GLU A 229 -15.16 0.08 0.62
N THR A 230 -14.97 -0.51 -0.56
CA THR A 230 -14.66 0.24 -1.78
C THR A 230 -15.95 0.64 -2.47
N THR A 231 -16.16 1.94 -2.65
CA THR A 231 -17.35 2.53 -3.30
C THR A 231 -16.92 3.33 -4.54
N GLU A 232 -17.87 3.82 -5.33
CA GLU A 232 -17.59 4.68 -6.48
C GLU A 232 -16.97 6.04 -6.08
N GLU A 233 -17.19 6.49 -4.84
CA GLU A 233 -16.66 7.74 -4.30
C GLU A 233 -15.26 7.59 -3.71
N GLY A 234 -14.84 6.36 -3.41
CA GLY A 234 -13.57 6.06 -2.78
C GLY A 234 -13.65 4.89 -1.81
N ILE A 235 -12.81 4.93 -0.79
CA ILE A 235 -12.70 3.90 0.23
C ILE A 235 -13.33 4.41 1.51
N ARG A 236 -14.46 3.82 1.91
CA ARG A 236 -15.15 4.12 3.15
C ARG A 236 -14.56 3.28 4.27
N LEU A 237 -14.21 3.94 5.35
CA LEU A 237 -13.60 3.37 6.54
C LEU A 237 -14.53 3.61 7.74
N GLN A 238 -14.73 2.59 8.54
CA GLN A 238 -15.38 2.66 9.83
C GLN A 238 -14.50 1.95 10.85
N GLY A 239 -14.40 2.54 12.04
CA GLY A 239 -13.55 1.98 13.07
C GLY A 239 -13.66 2.75 14.38
N SER A 240 -12.68 2.53 15.25
CA SER A 240 -12.63 3.15 16.56
C SER A 240 -11.22 3.55 16.97
N ILE A 241 -11.15 4.47 17.91
CA ILE A 241 -9.95 4.81 18.67
C ILE A 241 -10.12 4.17 20.03
N ASP A 242 -9.27 3.19 20.35
CA ASP A 242 -9.18 2.64 21.71
C ASP A 242 -8.30 3.59 22.52
N LEU A 243 -8.96 4.42 23.32
CA LEU A 243 -8.37 5.47 24.14
C LEU A 243 -8.09 4.95 25.55
N THR A 244 -6.87 5.12 26.03
CA THR A 244 -6.50 4.94 27.44
C THR A 244 -6.11 6.29 28.03
N VAL A 245 -6.70 6.68 29.14
CA VAL A 245 -6.43 7.95 29.82
C VAL A 245 -5.99 7.66 31.25
N LEU A 246 -4.84 8.21 31.63
CA LEU A 246 -4.31 8.17 32.98
C LEU A 246 -4.66 9.47 33.70
N CYS A 247 -5.35 9.36 34.82
CA CYS A 247 -5.88 10.49 35.59
C CYS A 247 -5.34 10.52 37.02
N ILE A 248 -5.27 11.72 37.60
CA ILE A 248 -5.19 11.94 39.05
C ILE A 248 -6.59 12.13 39.60
N THR A 249 -6.90 11.49 40.70
CA THR A 249 -8.21 11.59 41.40
C THR A 249 -8.06 12.23 42.78
N GLU A 250 -9.18 12.63 43.38
CA GLU A 250 -9.22 13.12 44.76
C GLU A 250 -9.04 12.02 45.82
N ASN A 251 -9.04 10.75 45.41
CA ASN A 251 -8.97 9.62 46.34
C ASN A 251 -7.53 9.34 46.75
N ASP A 252 -7.16 9.64 47.99
CA ASP A 252 -5.80 9.41 48.54
C ASP A 252 -5.38 7.93 48.55
N GLU A 253 -6.32 6.98 48.55
CA GLU A 253 -6.00 5.54 48.50
C GLU A 253 -5.70 5.06 47.08
N THR A 254 -6.32 5.70 46.07
CA THR A 254 -6.11 5.38 44.63
C THR A 254 -5.96 6.67 43.83
N PRO A 255 -4.83 7.42 44.05
CA PRO A 255 -4.66 8.74 43.46
C PRO A 255 -4.47 8.70 41.95
N TYR A 256 -4.05 7.55 41.37
CA TYR A 256 -3.83 7.36 39.94
C TYR A 256 -4.75 6.26 39.42
N VAL A 257 -5.58 6.59 38.45
CA VAL A 257 -6.52 5.66 37.81
C VAL A 257 -6.42 5.78 36.29
N SER A 258 -6.42 4.65 35.60
CA SER A 258 -6.56 4.64 34.16
C SER A 258 -7.96 4.23 33.76
N THR A 259 -8.56 4.94 32.81
CA THR A 259 -9.82 4.56 32.16
C THR A 259 -9.60 4.24 30.69
N ARG A 260 -10.46 3.40 30.14
CA ARG A 260 -10.45 3.03 28.71
C ARG A 260 -11.78 3.37 28.09
N GLU A 261 -11.71 4.04 26.94
CA GLU A 261 -12.87 4.48 26.17
C GLU A 261 -12.69 4.07 24.70
N GLN A 262 -13.80 3.81 24.03
CA GLN A 262 -13.79 3.52 22.60
C GLN A 262 -14.55 4.63 21.86
N ILE A 263 -13.86 5.31 20.94
CA ILE A 263 -14.40 6.44 20.19
C ILE A 263 -14.56 6.04 18.74
N PRO A 264 -15.80 5.90 18.25
CA PRO A 264 -16.05 5.52 16.88
C PRO A 264 -15.70 6.64 15.90
N TYR A 265 -15.28 6.28 14.70
CA TYR A 265 -15.10 7.19 13.59
C TYR A 265 -15.60 6.59 12.28
N GLU A 266 -15.93 7.48 11.34
CA GLU A 266 -16.21 7.15 9.95
C GLU A 266 -15.50 8.15 9.05
N TYR A 267 -14.85 7.66 8.00
CA TYR A 267 -14.12 8.49 7.05
C TYR A 267 -14.14 7.89 5.66
N THR A 268 -14.19 8.73 4.62
CA THR A 268 -14.08 8.28 3.23
C THR A 268 -12.84 8.91 2.59
N LEU A 269 -11.91 8.04 2.17
CA LEU A 269 -10.79 8.40 1.32
C LEU A 269 -11.28 8.55 -0.11
N ASN A 270 -11.27 9.76 -0.65
CA ASN A 270 -11.70 10.02 -2.02
C ASN A 270 -10.66 9.50 -3.01
N VAL A 271 -11.03 8.50 -3.81
CA VAL A 271 -10.18 7.90 -4.85
C VAL A 271 -10.95 7.91 -6.17
N GLN A 272 -10.45 8.67 -7.15
CA GLN A 272 -11.11 8.72 -8.45
C GLN A 272 -10.83 7.46 -9.28
N GLY A 273 -11.88 6.92 -9.90
CA GLY A 273 -11.77 5.78 -10.81
C GLY A 273 -11.60 4.42 -10.13
N VAL A 274 -11.76 4.35 -8.80
CA VAL A 274 -11.77 3.08 -8.08
C VAL A 274 -13.08 2.33 -8.33
N THR A 275 -13.00 1.01 -8.39
CA THR A 275 -14.14 0.10 -8.56
C THR A 275 -14.15 -0.95 -7.46
N GLY A 276 -15.28 -1.61 -7.22
CA GLY A 276 -15.41 -2.65 -6.20
C GLY A 276 -14.51 -3.88 -6.40
N THR A 277 -13.87 -4.01 -7.57
CA THR A 277 -12.92 -5.09 -7.88
C THR A 277 -11.47 -4.73 -7.59
N ASP A 278 -11.19 -3.44 -7.30
CA ASP A 278 -9.84 -2.96 -7.03
C ASP A 278 -9.43 -3.28 -5.59
N GLN A 279 -8.13 -3.50 -5.39
CA GLN A 279 -7.58 -3.82 -4.08
C GLN A 279 -7.01 -2.55 -3.46
N ALA A 280 -7.48 -2.24 -2.26
CA ALA A 280 -6.98 -1.13 -1.47
C ALA A 280 -6.52 -1.65 -0.11
N GLU A 281 -5.30 -1.32 0.27
CA GLU A 281 -4.77 -1.59 1.58
C GLU A 281 -4.61 -0.27 2.33
N VAL A 282 -5.33 -0.10 3.43
CA VAL A 282 -5.35 1.14 4.20
C VAL A 282 -4.56 0.99 5.49
N HIS A 283 -3.68 1.96 5.75
CA HIS A 283 -2.98 2.13 7.01
C HIS A 283 -3.58 3.29 7.77
N SER A 284 -3.79 3.12 9.06
CA SER A 284 -4.29 4.16 9.96
C SER A 284 -3.21 4.57 10.94
N GLU A 285 -3.10 5.86 11.21
CA GLU A 285 -2.18 6.44 12.17
C GLU A 285 -2.89 7.51 13.00
N LEU A 286 -2.58 7.56 14.29
CA LEU A 286 -3.01 8.62 15.20
C LEU A 286 -1.95 9.72 15.20
N GLU A 287 -2.15 10.77 14.42
CA GLU A 287 -1.19 11.90 14.34
C GLU A 287 -1.21 12.77 15.58
N GLN A 288 -2.41 13.07 16.07
CA GLN A 288 -2.57 13.94 17.24
C GLN A 288 -3.65 13.39 18.15
N LEU A 289 -3.43 13.47 19.44
CA LEU A 289 -4.40 13.16 20.46
C LEU A 289 -4.30 14.23 21.57
N GLN A 290 -5.42 14.84 21.89
CA GLN A 290 -5.55 15.76 22.99
C GLN A 290 -6.76 15.37 23.83
N VAL A 291 -6.56 15.18 25.11
CA VAL A 291 -7.64 14.87 26.07
C VAL A 291 -7.58 15.90 27.18
N ASN A 292 -8.68 16.63 27.34
CA ASN A 292 -8.81 17.65 28.38
C ASN A 292 -9.94 17.27 29.32
N LEU A 293 -9.77 17.59 30.58
CA LEU A 293 -10.85 17.49 31.58
C LEU A 293 -11.73 18.74 31.50
N LEU A 294 -13.02 18.54 31.34
CA LEU A 294 -14.03 19.59 31.41
C LEU A 294 -14.73 19.57 32.77
N GLU A 295 -15.54 20.60 33.05
CA GLU A 295 -16.40 20.65 34.22
C GLU A 295 -17.39 19.45 34.22
N GLY A 296 -17.64 18.86 35.39
CA GLY A 296 -18.58 17.74 35.52
C GLY A 296 -18.03 16.37 35.18
N GLU A 297 -16.72 16.18 35.25
CA GLU A 297 -16.03 14.90 35.02
C GLU A 297 -16.16 14.37 33.57
N GLU A 298 -16.23 15.28 32.61
CA GLU A 298 -16.24 14.95 31.19
C GLU A 298 -14.85 15.11 30.60
N LEU A 299 -14.45 14.16 29.74
CA LEU A 299 -13.27 14.24 28.90
C LEU A 299 -13.64 14.80 27.53
N ASP A 300 -13.00 15.91 27.13
CA ASP A 300 -13.03 16.44 25.76
C ASP A 300 -11.89 15.83 24.99
N VAL A 301 -12.20 14.96 24.04
CA VAL A 301 -11.22 14.21 23.25
C VAL A 301 -11.19 14.79 21.84
N LYS A 302 -10.00 15.17 21.41
CA LYS A 302 -9.72 15.62 20.05
C LYS A 302 -8.59 14.81 19.45
N ALA A 303 -8.85 14.16 18.35
CA ALA A 303 -7.89 13.35 17.63
C ALA A 303 -7.80 13.77 16.16
N VAL A 304 -6.60 13.65 15.60
CA VAL A 304 -6.36 13.72 14.15
C VAL A 304 -5.88 12.36 13.70
N LEU A 305 -6.68 11.75 12.83
CA LEU A 305 -6.36 10.46 12.21
C LEU A 305 -5.83 10.68 10.80
N SER A 306 -4.78 9.97 10.45
CA SER A 306 -4.25 9.88 9.10
C SER A 306 -4.48 8.50 8.53
N PHE A 307 -4.90 8.43 7.28
CA PHE A 307 -5.11 7.19 6.55
C PHE A 307 -4.33 7.25 5.25
N SER A 308 -3.40 6.33 5.07
CA SER A 308 -2.67 6.17 3.82
C SER A 308 -3.07 4.88 3.13
N THR A 309 -3.18 4.91 1.81
CA THR A 309 -3.57 3.74 1.03
C THR A 309 -2.83 3.67 -0.29
N THR A 310 -2.54 2.44 -0.69
CA THR A 310 -2.10 2.07 -2.04
C THR A 310 -3.24 1.30 -2.69
N VAL A 311 -3.77 1.83 -3.79
CA VAL A 311 -4.88 1.24 -4.53
C VAL A 311 -4.35 0.60 -5.81
N MET A 312 -4.56 -0.70 -5.95
CA MET A 312 -4.19 -1.49 -7.11
C MET A 312 -5.42 -1.83 -7.93
N LYS A 313 -5.42 -1.39 -9.19
CA LYS A 313 -6.45 -1.74 -10.17
C LYS A 313 -6.18 -3.12 -10.74
N ASN A 314 -7.21 -3.96 -10.78
CA ASN A 314 -7.18 -5.23 -11.48
C ASN A 314 -7.66 -5.04 -12.92
N ILE A 315 -6.80 -5.30 -13.89
CA ILE A 315 -7.12 -5.21 -15.31
C ILE A 315 -7.31 -6.62 -15.83
N PRO A 316 -8.57 -7.06 -16.10
CA PRO A 316 -8.81 -8.36 -16.69
C PRO A 316 -8.35 -8.37 -18.13
N LEU A 317 -7.77 -9.47 -18.56
CA LEU A 317 -7.35 -9.69 -19.94
C LEU A 317 -7.43 -11.18 -20.30
N GLU A 318 -7.60 -11.45 -21.57
CA GLU A 318 -7.38 -12.78 -22.15
C GLU A 318 -5.91 -12.87 -22.58
N ALA A 319 -5.14 -13.71 -21.89
CA ALA A 319 -3.74 -13.95 -22.22
C ALA A 319 -3.65 -15.12 -23.21
N ILE A 320 -2.88 -14.94 -24.28
CA ILE A 320 -2.57 -16.02 -25.23
C ILE A 320 -1.41 -16.84 -24.63
N GLU A 321 -1.70 -18.07 -24.18
CA GLU A 321 -0.70 -18.98 -23.61
C GLU A 321 -0.06 -19.92 -24.65
N GLY A 322 -0.79 -20.17 -25.74
CA GLY A 322 -0.36 -21.06 -26.79
C GLY A 322 -1.05 -20.78 -28.10
N VAL A 323 -0.63 -21.46 -29.15
CA VAL A 323 -1.25 -21.42 -30.48
C VAL A 323 -1.34 -22.82 -31.04
N GLU A 324 -2.47 -23.15 -31.66
CA GLU A 324 -2.65 -24.35 -32.46
C GLU A 324 -2.56 -23.98 -33.93
N GLU A 325 -1.69 -24.65 -34.69
CA GLU A 325 -1.59 -24.48 -36.15
C GLU A 325 -2.42 -25.57 -36.84
N ARG A 326 -3.24 -25.15 -37.78
CA ARG A 326 -4.01 -26.06 -38.68
C ARG A 326 -3.75 -25.67 -40.13
N GLU A 327 -3.87 -26.63 -41.02
CA GLU A 327 -3.90 -26.32 -42.46
C GLU A 327 -5.19 -25.55 -42.78
N ILE A 328 -5.08 -24.47 -43.52
CA ILE A 328 -6.27 -23.72 -43.96
C ILE A 328 -7.06 -24.63 -44.90
N ASP A 329 -8.38 -24.76 -44.70
CA ASP A 329 -9.25 -25.56 -45.58
C ASP A 329 -9.06 -25.10 -47.05
N SER A 330 -8.62 -26.02 -47.89
CA SER A 330 -8.38 -25.76 -49.30
C SER A 330 -9.64 -25.28 -50.04
N ASN A 331 -10.87 -25.65 -49.55
CA ASN A 331 -12.14 -25.15 -50.12
C ASN A 331 -12.33 -23.67 -49.77
N VAL A 332 -11.94 -23.22 -48.58
CA VAL A 332 -11.97 -21.81 -48.18
C VAL A 332 -11.00 -21.00 -49.04
N LEU A 333 -9.77 -21.51 -49.21
CA LEU A 333 -8.78 -20.86 -50.06
C LEU A 333 -9.20 -20.81 -51.52
N ALA A 334 -9.79 -21.88 -52.06
CA ALA A 334 -10.28 -21.94 -53.46
C ALA A 334 -11.50 -21.03 -53.71
N GLY A 335 -12.31 -20.80 -52.69
CA GLY A 335 -13.48 -19.90 -52.73
C GLY A 335 -13.14 -18.41 -52.67
N LEU A 336 -11.90 -18.03 -52.25
CA LEU A 336 -11.47 -16.64 -52.26
C LEU A 336 -11.02 -16.21 -53.67
N PRO A 337 -11.62 -15.15 -54.23
CA PRO A 337 -11.21 -14.64 -55.55
C PRO A 337 -9.76 -14.12 -55.52
N SER A 338 -9.09 -14.19 -56.68
CA SER A 338 -7.66 -13.74 -56.79
C SER A 338 -7.45 -12.25 -56.53
N ALA A 339 -8.51 -11.42 -56.70
CA ALA A 339 -8.54 -10.03 -56.37
C ALA A 339 -9.91 -9.63 -55.87
N VAL A 340 -9.98 -8.89 -54.77
CA VAL A 340 -11.23 -8.41 -54.14
C VAL A 340 -11.12 -6.93 -53.88
N ILE A 341 -12.18 -6.19 -54.19
CA ILE A 341 -12.34 -4.82 -53.65
C ILE A 341 -13.25 -4.92 -52.47
N TYR A 342 -12.67 -4.83 -51.26
CA TYR A 342 -13.40 -4.81 -50.01
C TYR A 342 -13.90 -3.39 -49.72
N ILE A 343 -15.13 -3.26 -49.29
CA ILE A 343 -15.71 -1.98 -48.83
C ILE A 343 -15.73 -2.01 -47.30
N ALA A 344 -14.94 -1.17 -46.67
CA ALA A 344 -14.81 -1.14 -45.21
C ALA A 344 -16.14 -0.79 -44.54
N ALA A 345 -16.53 -1.60 -43.56
CA ALA A 345 -17.66 -1.36 -42.67
C ALA A 345 -17.21 -0.46 -41.49
N PRO A 346 -18.15 0.14 -40.76
CA PRO A 346 -17.82 0.83 -39.51
C PRO A 346 -17.13 -0.11 -38.52
N GLY A 347 -15.93 0.26 -38.03
CA GLY A 347 -15.14 -0.54 -37.08
C GLY A 347 -14.12 -1.49 -37.71
N ASP A 348 -14.07 -1.58 -39.05
CA ASP A 348 -13.02 -2.34 -39.73
C ASP A 348 -11.66 -1.61 -39.67
N ASP A 349 -10.62 -2.39 -39.48
CA ASP A 349 -9.21 -1.99 -39.60
C ASP A 349 -8.44 -2.94 -40.53
N LEU A 350 -7.22 -2.59 -40.90
CA LEU A 350 -6.40 -3.47 -41.76
C LEU A 350 -6.10 -4.82 -41.11
N TRP A 351 -6.09 -4.87 -39.77
CA TRP A 351 -5.92 -6.10 -39.00
C TRP A 351 -7.06 -7.09 -39.23
N SER A 352 -8.30 -6.65 -39.03
CA SER A 352 -9.48 -7.47 -39.19
C SER A 352 -9.63 -8.00 -40.63
N ILE A 353 -9.30 -7.16 -41.60
CA ILE A 353 -9.30 -7.55 -43.02
C ILE A 353 -8.17 -8.52 -43.30
N GLY A 354 -6.95 -8.25 -42.85
CA GLY A 354 -5.78 -9.12 -43.02
C GLY A 354 -6.03 -10.51 -42.43
N ARG A 355 -6.63 -10.59 -41.23
CA ARG A 355 -7.02 -11.84 -40.58
C ARG A 355 -8.05 -12.60 -41.40
N LYS A 356 -9.10 -11.92 -41.89
CA LYS A 356 -10.18 -12.53 -42.67
C LYS A 356 -9.73 -13.12 -44.00
N TYR A 357 -8.74 -12.47 -44.64
CA TYR A 357 -8.25 -12.86 -45.98
C TYR A 357 -6.88 -13.54 -45.92
N HIS A 358 -6.35 -13.82 -44.75
CA HIS A 358 -5.01 -14.40 -44.53
C HIS A 358 -3.91 -13.64 -45.30
N MET A 359 -3.92 -12.30 -45.13
CA MET A 359 -2.95 -11.41 -45.79
C MET A 359 -2.18 -10.62 -44.72
N PRO A 360 -0.85 -10.39 -44.92
CA PRO A 360 -0.10 -9.52 -44.04
C PRO A 360 -0.65 -8.09 -44.08
N VAL A 361 -0.82 -7.45 -42.89
CA VAL A 361 -1.27 -6.06 -42.78
C VAL A 361 -0.41 -5.12 -43.59
N LYS A 362 0.91 -5.33 -43.56
CA LYS A 362 1.87 -4.55 -44.36
C LYS A 362 1.60 -4.62 -45.86
N THR A 363 1.32 -5.82 -46.38
CA THR A 363 1.04 -6.01 -47.81
C THR A 363 -0.26 -5.30 -48.21
N VAL A 364 -1.31 -5.38 -47.38
CA VAL A 364 -2.59 -4.67 -47.62
C VAL A 364 -2.38 -3.16 -47.61
N ARG A 365 -1.60 -2.65 -46.68
CA ARG A 365 -1.26 -1.23 -46.55
C ARG A 365 -0.53 -0.70 -47.78
N GLU A 366 0.56 -1.38 -48.18
CA GLU A 366 1.38 -0.99 -49.31
C GLU A 366 0.60 -1.05 -50.65
N LEU A 367 -0.19 -2.10 -50.85
CA LEU A 367 -1.00 -2.29 -52.07
C LEU A 367 -2.03 -1.16 -52.26
N ASN A 368 -2.50 -0.57 -51.19
CA ASN A 368 -3.53 0.47 -51.21
C ASN A 368 -2.98 1.88 -50.94
N ALA A 369 -1.64 2.01 -50.79
CA ALA A 369 -0.95 3.27 -50.45
C ALA A 369 -1.60 3.96 -49.22
N LEU A 370 -1.90 3.19 -48.16
CA LEU A 370 -2.51 3.70 -46.92
C LEU A 370 -1.45 4.14 -45.93
N GLU A 371 -1.71 5.24 -45.23
CA GLU A 371 -0.82 5.80 -44.21
C GLU A 371 -1.14 5.28 -42.80
N SER A 372 -2.38 4.77 -42.59
CA SER A 372 -2.90 4.28 -41.33
C SER A 372 -3.57 2.92 -41.48
N ASP A 373 -3.63 2.16 -40.37
CA ASP A 373 -4.35 0.89 -40.30
C ASP A 373 -5.86 1.09 -40.08
N GLU A 374 -6.28 2.29 -39.68
CA GLU A 374 -7.68 2.65 -39.52
C GLU A 374 -8.33 2.95 -40.88
N LEU A 375 -9.52 2.42 -41.07
CA LEU A 375 -10.27 2.59 -42.30
C LEU A 375 -11.52 3.45 -42.08
N ARG A 376 -11.87 4.25 -43.08
CA ARG A 376 -13.12 5.00 -43.06
C ARG A 376 -14.27 4.11 -43.57
N PRO A 377 -15.46 4.19 -42.97
CA PRO A 377 -16.62 3.50 -43.50
C PRO A 377 -16.85 3.81 -45.00
N GLY A 378 -17.01 2.76 -45.80
CA GLY A 378 -17.16 2.90 -47.27
C GLY A 378 -15.85 3.02 -48.04
N GLN A 379 -14.68 3.04 -47.38
CA GLN A 379 -13.38 3.04 -48.02
C GLN A 379 -13.15 1.75 -48.80
N LYS A 380 -12.67 1.86 -50.03
CA LYS A 380 -12.37 0.70 -50.87
C LYS A 380 -10.94 0.24 -50.61
N VAL A 381 -10.77 -1.04 -50.30
CA VAL A 381 -9.46 -1.69 -50.08
C VAL A 381 -9.29 -2.80 -51.10
N LEU A 382 -8.23 -2.72 -51.88
CA LEU A 382 -7.87 -3.76 -52.84
C LEU A 382 -7.10 -4.86 -52.12
N LEU A 383 -7.53 -6.09 -52.26
CA LEU A 383 -6.89 -7.28 -51.74
C LEU A 383 -6.49 -8.18 -52.92
N VAL A 384 -5.25 -8.58 -53.00
CA VAL A 384 -4.74 -9.45 -54.09
C VAL A 384 -4.05 -10.66 -53.48
N LYS A 385 -4.58 -11.83 -53.73
CA LYS A 385 -4.08 -13.12 -53.25
C LYS A 385 -2.75 -13.46 -53.99
N GLY A 386 -1.73 -13.85 -53.23
CA GLY A 386 -0.44 -14.32 -53.82
C GLY A 386 0.66 -13.27 -53.91
N LEU A 387 0.48 -12.08 -53.32
CA LEU A 387 1.52 -11.08 -53.15
C LEU A 387 2.23 -11.19 -51.78
N ALA A 388 2.12 -12.33 -51.09
CA ALA A 388 2.74 -12.59 -49.80
C ALA A 388 4.11 -13.25 -49.95
#